data_c8fa15c9455017cdf47655f93efdb8bc
#
_entry.id   c8fa15c9455017cdf47655f93efdb8bc
#
_cell.length_a   1.000
_cell.length_b   1.000
_cell.length_c   1.000
_cell.angle_alpha   90.00
_cell.angle_beta   90.00
_cell.angle_gamma   90.00
#
_symmetry.space_group_name_H-M   'P 1'
#
loop_
_entity.id
_entity.type
_entity.pdbx_description
1 polymer ?
#
loop_
_entity_poly.entity_id
_entity_poly.type
_entity_poly.pdbx_seq_one_letter_code
_entity_poly.pdbx_strand_id
1 'polypeptide(L)'
;MRGNILGIFFTILSGVLAALIVIAYGRSDKLAPEFRFSAVGFVYDSKTTDKDLIQGVNAYDSKDGDMTGRIVVEKVVLNRDAETAVVYYAVADFSGNVAKQSRVFPADIRDIDFNGDSSETMEDPLFPNMVPDGTQGEGAVEGASAEGASTDDQEQ
;
A
#
# COMPACT_ATOMS: atom_id res chain seq x y z
N MET A 1 27.68 53.15 -19.04
CA MET A 1 27.31 52.08 -19.99
C MET A 1 27.68 50.65 -19.52
N ARG A 2 28.70 50.43 -18.67
CA ARG A 2 29.11 49.09 -18.22
C ARG A 2 28.08 48.35 -17.32
N GLY A 3 27.28 49.10 -16.55
CA GLY A 3 26.28 48.47 -15.65
C GLY A 3 25.08 47.82 -16.37
N ASN A 4 24.67 48.33 -17.51
CA ASN A 4 23.51 47.78 -18.24
C ASN A 4 23.83 46.46 -18.97
N ILE A 5 25.09 46.27 -19.38
CA ILE A 5 25.51 45.02 -20.04
C ILE A 5 25.46 43.85 -19.05
N LEU A 6 25.91 44.08 -17.82
CA LEU A 6 25.90 43.08 -16.77
C LEU A 6 24.43 42.67 -16.40
N GLY A 7 23.54 43.65 -16.31
CA GLY A 7 22.10 43.39 -16.07
C GLY A 7 21.47 42.57 -17.18
N ILE A 8 21.75 42.92 -18.45
CA ILE A 8 21.24 42.16 -19.60
C ILE A 8 21.78 40.73 -19.60
N PHE A 9 23.07 40.56 -19.30
CA PHE A 9 23.67 39.22 -19.21
C PHE A 9 22.98 38.34 -18.17
N PHE A 10 22.75 38.86 -16.94
CA PHE A 10 22.09 38.10 -15.92
C PHE A 10 20.60 37.80 -16.22
N THR A 11 19.92 38.69 -16.92
CA THR A 11 18.53 38.48 -17.33
C THR A 11 18.43 37.34 -18.35
N ILE A 12 19.32 37.33 -19.34
CA ILE A 12 19.37 36.27 -20.37
C ILE A 12 19.76 34.93 -19.71
N LEU A 13 20.78 34.92 -18.85
CA LEU A 13 21.22 33.72 -18.12
C LEU A 13 20.09 33.15 -17.27
N SER A 14 19.37 34.00 -16.55
CA SER A 14 18.20 33.58 -15.73
C SER A 14 17.09 32.98 -16.59
N GLY A 15 16.79 33.58 -17.75
CA GLY A 15 15.82 33.07 -18.71
C GLY A 15 16.19 31.67 -19.25
N VAL A 16 17.44 31.48 -19.61
CA VAL A 16 17.97 30.20 -20.10
C VAL A 16 17.87 29.14 -18.97
N LEU A 17 18.31 29.51 -17.78
CA LEU A 17 18.25 28.59 -16.63
C LEU A 17 16.81 28.17 -16.29
N ALA A 18 15.88 29.12 -16.30
CA ALA A 18 14.46 28.83 -16.09
C ALA A 18 13.90 27.89 -17.17
N ALA A 19 14.25 28.10 -18.43
CA ALA A 19 13.85 27.23 -19.54
C ALA A 19 14.40 25.80 -19.36
N LEU A 20 15.67 25.67 -18.97
CA LEU A 20 16.28 24.35 -18.70
C LEU A 20 15.62 23.62 -17.53
N ILE A 21 15.24 24.33 -16.46
CA ILE A 21 14.51 23.76 -15.32
C ILE A 21 13.15 23.23 -15.77
N VAL A 22 12.40 23.99 -16.56
CA VAL A 22 11.08 23.57 -17.08
C VAL A 22 11.22 22.30 -17.95
N ILE A 23 12.23 22.26 -18.82
CA ILE A 23 12.47 21.09 -19.67
C ILE A 23 12.88 19.87 -18.84
N ALA A 24 13.77 20.05 -17.87
CA ALA A 24 14.21 18.97 -16.99
C ALA A 24 13.02 18.42 -16.15
N TYR A 25 12.20 19.31 -15.59
CA TYR A 25 11.02 18.92 -14.82
C TYR A 25 9.96 18.22 -15.68
N GLY A 26 9.75 18.66 -16.92
CA GLY A 26 8.81 18.01 -17.85
C GLY A 26 9.27 16.63 -18.33
N ARG A 27 10.58 16.35 -18.27
CA ARG A 27 11.16 15.04 -18.63
C ARG A 27 11.33 14.10 -17.46
N SER A 28 11.15 14.59 -16.23
CA SER A 28 11.23 13.79 -15.02
C SER A 28 10.08 12.78 -14.99
N ASP A 29 10.41 11.53 -14.64
CA ASP A 29 9.41 10.51 -14.38
C ASP A 29 8.69 10.79 -13.06
N LYS A 30 7.37 10.65 -13.08
CA LYS A 30 6.51 10.88 -11.92
C LYS A 30 5.58 9.71 -11.65
N LEU A 31 5.73 8.63 -12.45
CA LEU A 31 4.94 7.42 -12.29
C LEU A 31 5.75 6.43 -11.46
N ALA A 32 5.09 5.84 -10.47
CA ALA A 32 5.69 4.78 -9.69
C ALA A 32 5.48 3.42 -10.38
N PRO A 33 6.36 2.44 -10.15
CA PRO A 33 6.22 1.10 -10.68
C PRO A 33 4.90 0.43 -10.26
N GLU A 34 4.38 -0.45 -11.10
CA GLU A 34 3.21 -1.27 -10.81
C GLU A 34 3.62 -2.67 -10.36
N PHE A 35 3.04 -3.14 -9.25
CA PHE A 35 3.17 -4.52 -8.81
C PHE A 35 2.24 -5.46 -9.57
N ARG A 36 2.73 -6.67 -9.87
CA ARG A 36 1.96 -7.76 -10.43
C ARG A 36 2.23 -9.02 -9.62
N PHE A 37 1.15 -9.61 -9.07
CA PHE A 37 1.23 -10.80 -8.25
C PHE A 37 0.74 -12.03 -9.03
N SER A 38 1.55 -13.07 -9.06
CA SER A 38 1.15 -14.39 -9.53
C SER A 38 0.65 -15.23 -8.36
N ALA A 39 -0.27 -16.17 -8.61
CA ALA A 39 -0.72 -17.10 -7.60
C ALA A 39 0.45 -18.01 -7.17
N VAL A 40 0.76 -18.02 -5.88
CA VAL A 40 1.77 -18.89 -5.28
C VAL A 40 1.11 -19.62 -4.12
N GLY A 41 1.15 -20.96 -4.11
CA GLY A 41 0.71 -21.78 -2.98
C GLY A 41 1.82 -21.81 -1.93
N PHE A 42 1.77 -20.84 -1.01
CA PHE A 42 2.80 -20.65 0.00
C PHE A 42 2.14 -20.49 1.38
N VAL A 43 2.76 -21.07 2.40
CA VAL A 43 2.39 -20.89 3.81
C VAL A 43 3.58 -20.29 4.52
N TYR A 44 3.38 -19.18 5.20
CA TYR A 44 4.40 -18.51 5.98
C TYR A 44 4.71 -19.33 7.25
N ASP A 45 5.99 -19.53 7.55
CA ASP A 45 6.45 -20.21 8.74
C ASP A 45 7.74 -19.57 9.31
N SER A 46 8.27 -20.11 10.40
CA SER A 46 9.50 -19.62 11.04
C SER A 46 10.78 -19.76 10.18
N LYS A 47 10.72 -20.49 9.06
CA LYS A 47 11.85 -20.72 8.14
C LYS A 47 11.74 -19.88 6.88
N THR A 48 10.63 -19.19 6.70
CA THR A 48 10.36 -18.36 5.54
C THR A 48 11.38 -17.25 5.40
N THR A 49 11.95 -17.13 4.22
CA THR A 49 12.94 -16.11 3.88
C THR A 49 12.32 -15.03 2.97
N ASP A 50 12.96 -13.85 2.89
CA ASP A 50 12.54 -12.78 1.97
C ASP A 50 12.51 -13.26 0.51
N LYS A 51 13.39 -14.21 0.14
CA LYS A 51 13.37 -14.79 -1.21
C LYS A 51 12.12 -15.58 -1.50
N ASP A 52 11.59 -16.28 -0.50
CA ASP A 52 10.36 -17.06 -0.65
C ASP A 52 9.16 -16.11 -0.78
N LEU A 53 9.18 -15.01 -0.03
CA LEU A 53 8.13 -13.99 -0.05
C LEU A 53 8.07 -13.21 -1.38
N ILE A 54 9.21 -13.01 -2.05
CA ILE A 54 9.28 -12.32 -3.34
C ILE A 54 8.85 -13.23 -4.51
N GLN A 55 8.75 -14.53 -4.31
CA GLN A 55 8.32 -15.44 -5.37
C GLN A 55 6.93 -15.08 -5.90
N GLY A 56 6.84 -14.97 -7.23
CA GLY A 56 5.60 -14.58 -7.90
C GLY A 56 5.22 -13.10 -7.76
N VAL A 57 6.12 -12.27 -7.23
CA VAL A 57 5.98 -10.82 -7.20
C VAL A 57 6.83 -10.22 -8.30
N ASN A 58 6.22 -9.43 -9.18
CA ASN A 58 6.91 -8.70 -10.23
C ASN A 58 6.55 -7.24 -10.13
N ALA A 59 7.45 -6.37 -10.58
CA ALA A 59 7.19 -4.94 -10.70
C ALA A 59 7.65 -4.45 -12.06
N TYR A 60 6.86 -3.57 -12.67
CA TYR A 60 7.14 -2.98 -13.96
C TYR A 60 6.86 -1.50 -13.95
N ASP A 61 7.78 -0.73 -14.49
CA ASP A 61 7.63 0.70 -14.70
C ASP A 61 7.52 1.02 -16.20
N SER A 62 6.73 2.03 -16.54
CA SER A 62 6.46 2.42 -17.92
C SER A 62 7.70 2.98 -18.64
N LYS A 63 8.62 3.58 -17.89
CA LYS A 63 9.82 4.22 -18.40
C LYS A 63 11.08 3.40 -18.16
N ASP A 64 11.18 2.82 -16.98
CA ASP A 64 12.36 2.11 -16.52
C ASP A 64 12.29 0.59 -16.78
N GLY A 65 11.11 0.08 -17.17
CA GLY A 65 10.90 -1.31 -17.53
C GLY A 65 10.76 -2.25 -16.34
N ASP A 66 11.42 -3.39 -16.38
CA ASP A 66 11.34 -4.41 -15.33
C ASP A 66 12.11 -3.99 -14.06
N MET A 67 11.35 -3.78 -12.98
CA MET A 67 11.85 -3.40 -11.65
C MET A 67 11.80 -4.56 -10.65
N THR A 68 11.50 -5.78 -11.10
CA THR A 68 11.34 -6.97 -10.23
C THR A 68 12.55 -7.20 -9.32
N GLY A 69 13.76 -7.01 -9.83
CA GLY A 69 14.99 -7.15 -9.05
C GLY A 69 15.21 -6.09 -7.95
N ARG A 70 14.36 -5.06 -7.89
CA ARG A 70 14.42 -3.98 -6.90
C ARG A 70 13.33 -4.07 -5.84
N ILE A 71 12.50 -5.10 -5.91
CA ILE A 71 11.48 -5.35 -4.90
C ILE A 71 12.16 -5.73 -3.59
N VAL A 72 11.72 -5.12 -2.51
CA VAL A 72 12.13 -5.46 -1.15
C VAL A 72 10.93 -5.82 -0.30
N VAL A 73 11.10 -6.74 0.63
CA VAL A 73 10.15 -6.97 1.72
C VAL A 73 10.41 -5.91 2.78
N GLU A 74 9.45 -5.06 3.03
CA GLU A 74 9.58 -3.96 3.99
C GLU A 74 9.30 -4.44 5.42
N LYS A 75 8.23 -5.22 5.59
CA LYS A 75 7.84 -5.83 6.86
C LYS A 75 6.90 -7.01 6.65
N VAL A 76 6.80 -7.85 7.67
CA VAL A 76 5.77 -8.90 7.79
C VAL A 76 5.01 -8.68 9.08
N VAL A 77 3.68 -8.66 9.00
CA VAL A 77 2.80 -8.54 10.16
C VAL A 77 2.01 -9.84 10.31
N LEU A 78 2.11 -10.47 11.47
CA LEU A 78 1.43 -11.72 11.77
C LEU A 78 0.12 -11.45 12.49
N ASN A 79 -0.96 -12.04 11.99
CA ASN A 79 -2.24 -12.08 12.66
C ASN A 79 -2.46 -13.49 13.24
N ARG A 80 -2.42 -13.60 14.58
CA ARG A 80 -2.55 -14.88 15.28
C ARG A 80 -3.94 -15.45 15.20
N ASP A 81 -4.95 -14.59 15.28
CA ASP A 81 -6.34 -15.04 15.34
C ASP A 81 -6.83 -15.55 13.98
N ALA A 82 -6.30 -14.95 12.91
CA ALA A 82 -6.62 -15.34 11.55
C ALA A 82 -5.62 -16.34 10.94
N GLU A 83 -4.54 -16.70 11.65
CA GLU A 83 -3.44 -17.54 11.15
C GLU A 83 -2.89 -17.06 9.79
N THR A 84 -2.64 -15.75 9.68
CA THR A 84 -2.17 -15.12 8.45
C THR A 84 -0.94 -14.25 8.68
N ALA A 85 -0.13 -14.12 7.62
CA ALA A 85 0.97 -13.18 7.52
C ALA A 85 0.67 -12.15 6.44
N VAL A 86 0.69 -10.87 6.79
CA VAL A 86 0.61 -9.76 5.84
C VAL A 86 2.02 -9.30 5.51
N VAL A 87 2.41 -9.48 4.27
CA VAL A 87 3.74 -9.09 3.77
C VAL A 87 3.62 -7.79 3.00
N TYR A 88 4.42 -6.81 3.38
CA TYR A 88 4.49 -5.50 2.72
C TYR A 88 5.71 -5.43 1.83
N TYR A 89 5.50 -5.03 0.60
CA TYR A 89 6.52 -4.88 -0.43
C TYR A 89 6.69 -3.42 -0.80
N ALA A 90 7.93 -3.04 -1.10
CA ALA A 90 8.24 -1.75 -1.68
C ALA A 90 9.14 -1.93 -2.91
N VAL A 91 8.99 -1.05 -3.88
CA VAL A 91 9.86 -0.94 -5.05
C VAL A 91 10.03 0.54 -5.42
N ALA A 92 11.24 0.94 -5.77
CA ALA A 92 11.54 2.28 -6.23
C ALA A 92 12.13 2.23 -7.65
N ASP A 93 11.67 3.13 -8.52
CA ASP A 93 12.26 3.33 -9.85
C ASP A 93 13.61 4.08 -9.79
N PHE A 94 14.20 4.37 -10.96
CA PHE A 94 15.43 5.14 -11.03
C PHE A 94 15.22 6.66 -10.84
N SER A 95 13.98 7.12 -10.91
CA SER A 95 13.58 8.52 -10.67
C SER A 95 13.25 8.82 -9.22
N GLY A 96 13.15 7.77 -8.37
CA GLY A 96 12.86 7.87 -6.95
C GLY A 96 11.36 7.78 -6.61
N ASN A 97 10.50 7.42 -7.59
CA ASN A 97 9.09 7.16 -7.29
C ASN A 97 8.97 5.77 -6.65
N VAL A 98 8.20 5.69 -5.57
CA VAL A 98 8.05 4.46 -4.77
C VAL A 98 6.63 3.94 -4.87
N ALA A 99 6.50 2.64 -5.17
CA ALA A 99 5.25 1.92 -5.03
C ALA A 99 5.33 0.98 -3.82
N LYS A 100 4.22 0.84 -3.10
CA LYS A 100 4.06 -0.09 -1.99
C LYS A 100 2.80 -0.92 -2.19
N GLN A 101 2.88 -2.21 -1.89
CA GLN A 101 1.76 -3.14 -1.93
C GLN A 101 1.89 -4.18 -0.84
N SER A 102 0.78 -4.81 -0.47
CA SER A 102 0.79 -5.90 0.49
C SER A 102 0.09 -7.14 -0.07
N ARG A 103 0.45 -8.30 0.51
CA ARG A 103 -0.17 -9.58 0.20
C ARG A 103 -0.34 -10.39 1.48
N VAL A 104 -1.46 -11.09 1.57
CA VAL A 104 -1.78 -11.95 2.70
C VAL A 104 -1.47 -13.39 2.34
N PHE A 105 -0.78 -14.09 3.23
CA PHE A 105 -0.49 -15.52 3.15
C PHE A 105 -1.09 -16.26 4.34
N PRO A 106 -1.54 -17.50 4.20
CA PRO A 106 -1.74 -18.38 5.35
C PRO A 106 -0.44 -18.51 6.13
N ALA A 107 -0.50 -18.57 7.45
CA ALA A 107 0.66 -18.70 8.31
C ALA A 107 0.54 -19.90 9.25
N ASP A 108 1.63 -20.69 9.36
CA ASP A 108 1.79 -21.67 10.43
C ASP A 108 2.53 -21.00 11.59
N ILE A 109 1.77 -20.61 12.59
CA ILE A 109 2.28 -19.82 13.73
C ILE A 109 2.80 -20.67 14.89
N ARG A 110 2.72 -22.01 14.80
CA ARG A 110 3.04 -22.92 15.93
C ARG A 110 4.50 -22.84 16.37
N ASP A 111 5.40 -22.61 15.43
CA ASP A 111 6.85 -22.56 15.66
C ASP A 111 7.39 -21.13 15.66
N ILE A 112 6.52 -20.11 15.63
CA ILE A 112 6.93 -18.71 15.64
C ILE A 112 6.98 -18.21 17.08
N ASP A 113 8.18 -17.83 17.54
CA ASP A 113 8.36 -17.25 18.87
C ASP A 113 7.95 -15.77 18.89
N PHE A 114 6.86 -15.48 19.57
CA PHE A 114 6.32 -14.13 19.71
C PHE A 114 6.85 -13.39 20.95
N ASN A 115 7.80 -13.97 21.70
CA ASN A 115 8.28 -13.37 22.94
C ASN A 115 9.15 -12.12 22.75
N GLY A 116 9.39 -11.71 21.51
CA GLY A 116 10.23 -10.55 21.18
C GLY A 116 9.54 -9.34 20.56
N ASP A 117 8.27 -9.45 20.15
CA ASP A 117 7.57 -8.35 19.49
C ASP A 117 6.29 -8.02 20.24
N SER A 118 6.44 -7.09 21.18
CA SER A 118 5.31 -6.38 21.76
C SER A 118 4.58 -5.67 20.62
N SER A 119 3.36 -6.08 20.35
CA SER A 119 2.36 -5.41 19.54
C SER A 119 2.54 -3.88 19.54
N GLU A 120 3.43 -3.36 18.73
CA GLU A 120 3.28 -2.00 18.26
C GLU A 120 2.16 -2.06 17.22
N THR A 121 0.98 -1.73 17.67
CA THR A 121 -0.08 -1.20 16.84
C THR A 121 0.46 0.11 16.28
N MET A 122 1.44 0.02 15.37
CA MET A 122 1.81 1.16 14.57
C MET A 122 0.65 1.39 13.61
N GLU A 123 -0.17 2.37 13.94
CA GLU A 123 -0.95 3.08 12.95
C GLU A 123 0.05 3.54 11.90
N ASP A 124 0.09 2.82 10.77
CA ASP A 124 0.90 3.21 9.64
C ASP A 124 0.35 4.54 9.11
N PRO A 125 1.07 5.65 9.22
CA PRO A 125 0.59 6.96 8.76
C PRO A 125 0.31 7.00 7.26
N LEU A 126 0.73 5.98 6.50
CA LEU A 126 0.49 5.82 5.08
C LEU A 126 -0.78 5.01 4.74
N PHE A 127 -1.34 4.26 5.70
CA PHE A 127 -2.55 3.47 5.52
C PHE A 127 -3.49 3.58 6.73
N PRO A 128 -4.03 4.78 7.04
CA PRO A 128 -4.82 5.01 8.26
C PRO A 128 -6.17 4.28 8.29
N ASN A 129 -6.54 3.49 7.27
CA ASN A 129 -7.85 2.86 7.13
C ASN A 129 -7.85 1.39 6.67
N MET A 130 -6.73 0.66 6.80
CA MET A 130 -6.76 -0.79 6.61
C MET A 130 -6.98 -1.50 7.95
N VAL A 131 -8.14 -1.29 8.53
CA VAL A 131 -8.73 -2.26 9.48
C VAL A 131 -9.19 -3.43 8.61
N PRO A 132 -8.75 -4.68 8.84
CA PRO A 132 -9.37 -5.82 8.19
C PRO A 132 -10.84 -5.84 8.59
N ASP A 133 -11.72 -5.61 7.62
CA ASP A 133 -13.18 -5.72 7.76
C ASP A 133 -13.53 -7.19 8.08
N GLY A 134 -13.72 -7.45 9.31
CA GLY A 134 -14.01 -8.77 9.87
C GLY A 134 -15.01 -8.74 11.01
N THR A 135 -15.87 -7.71 11.12
CA THR A 135 -17.00 -7.73 12.04
C THR A 135 -18.17 -6.90 11.50
N GLN A 136 -18.92 -7.49 10.59
CA GLN A 136 -20.35 -7.20 10.51
C GLN A 136 -21.08 -8.29 11.28
N GLY A 137 -21.38 -8.02 12.53
CA GLY A 137 -22.19 -8.82 13.39
C GLY A 137 -23.02 -7.92 14.29
N GLU A 138 -24.33 -7.96 14.06
CA GLU A 138 -25.38 -7.61 15.01
C GLU A 138 -25.54 -6.14 15.45
N GLY A 139 -26.28 -5.42 14.62
CA GLY A 139 -27.05 -4.26 15.04
C GLY A 139 -28.40 -4.73 15.55
N ALA A 140 -28.58 -4.72 16.87
CA ALA A 140 -29.85 -4.85 17.55
C ALA A 140 -30.83 -3.78 17.07
N VAL A 141 -31.97 -4.20 16.60
CA VAL A 141 -33.16 -3.34 16.48
C VAL A 141 -34.05 -3.52 17.68
N GLU A 142 -33.93 -2.57 18.58
CA GLU A 142 -34.89 -2.35 19.66
C GLU A 142 -36.04 -1.46 19.17
N GLY A 143 -37.25 -2.01 19.30
CA GLY A 143 -38.45 -1.34 19.73
C GLY A 143 -39.06 -0.21 18.94
N ALA A 144 -40.24 -0.44 18.40
CA ALA A 144 -41.34 0.50 18.51
C ALA A 144 -42.66 -0.22 18.40
N SER A 145 -43.34 -0.24 19.53
CA SER A 145 -44.77 -0.57 19.71
C SER A 145 -45.67 0.43 18.96
N ALA A 146 -46.71 -0.04 18.32
CA ALA A 146 -48.02 0.64 18.20
C ALA A 146 -49.04 -0.40 17.76
N GLU A 147 -49.87 -0.80 18.65
CA GLU A 147 -51.33 -0.68 18.80
C GLU A 147 -52.12 -0.50 17.51
N GLY A 148 -53.13 -1.34 17.39
CA GLY A 148 -54.32 -0.95 16.67
C GLY A 148 -55.17 -2.06 16.07
N ALA A 149 -56.10 -2.59 16.89
CA ALA A 149 -57.50 -2.89 16.56
C ALA A 149 -57.83 -3.95 15.47
N SER A 150 -58.33 -5.11 15.91
CA SER A 150 -59.76 -5.48 15.89
C SER A 150 -60.48 -5.49 14.52
N THR A 151 -60.92 -6.64 14.14
CA THR A 151 -62.29 -7.13 13.83
C THR A 151 -62.14 -8.39 12.97
N ASP A 152 -62.56 -9.52 13.46
CA ASP A 152 -63.88 -10.16 13.40
C ASP A 152 -64.37 -10.39 11.95
N ASP A 153 -64.54 -11.64 11.62
CA ASP A 153 -65.67 -12.36 11.02
C ASP A 153 -65.19 -13.60 10.29
N GLN A 154 -65.48 -14.73 10.79
CA GLN A 154 -66.51 -15.77 10.57
C GLN A 154 -66.66 -16.27 9.11
N GLU A 155 -66.74 -17.61 9.09
CA GLU A 155 -67.55 -18.51 8.23
C GLU A 155 -66.92 -18.92 6.88
N GLN A 156 -66.67 -20.09 6.69
CA GLN A 156 -67.28 -21.41 6.39
C GLN A 156 -66.17 -22.42 6.07
#